data_9c3bed7ab74c7a47c2b2ff2df8fe207d
#
_entry.id   9c3bed7ab74c7a47c2b2ff2df8fe207d
#
_cell.length_a   1.000
_cell.length_b   1.000
_cell.length_c   1.000
_cell.angle_alpha   90.00
_cell.angle_beta   90.00
_cell.angle_gamma   90.00
#
_symmetry.space_group_name_H-M   'P 1'
#
loop_
_entity.id
_entity.type
_entity.pdbx_description
1 polymer ?
#
loop_
_entity_poly.entity_id
_entity_poly.type
_entity_poly.pdbx_seq_one_letter_code
_entity_poly.pdbx_strand_id
1 'polypeptide(L)'
;MNGGGNLKGIGSTLEGLDVVQFPYEYILEKAWNLNVDDNKWIECLADRHVGCVSQPVRDAWKLLFNDIYVQVPRTLGTLPGYRPELNKNSEKRTSNVYSNVELLEVWRKLNEAPSDRRDAFRLDLITVGRQVLGNYFLDVKMEFDRMVEAKDYQALKACGEKMKEILNDLDKLNAFHPYCSLDKWIDDARKMGDSPQLKDYYEKNARNLSTTWGGSLNDYASRSWAGLISDYYAKRWEVYINTFINAVGEGVTVDQKQLENKLKEIEESWVNATERKNTRKDVHLTTGGLLSFSAFLFSKYQRLVK
;
A
#
# COMPACT_ATOMS: atom_id res chain seq x y z
N MET A 1 12.60 -16.61 26.61
CA MET A 1 11.87 -15.85 27.66
C MET A 1 11.95 -16.61 29.01
N ASN A 2 13.14 -16.63 29.58
CA ASN A 2 13.39 -17.34 30.86
C ASN A 2 13.30 -16.41 32.08
N GLY A 3 12.34 -15.49 32.14
CA GLY A 3 12.31 -14.51 33.21
C GLY A 3 10.95 -14.05 33.72
N GLY A 4 9.86 -14.62 33.23
CA GLY A 4 8.54 -14.13 33.55
C GLY A 4 7.74 -15.07 34.48
N GLY A 5 8.20 -15.35 35.70
CA GLY A 5 7.58 -16.32 36.59
C GLY A 5 6.06 -16.17 36.81
N ASN A 6 5.48 -15.00 36.56
CA ASN A 6 4.04 -14.73 36.67
C ASN A 6 3.35 -14.41 35.34
N LEU A 7 4.02 -14.52 34.19
CA LEU A 7 3.41 -14.27 32.88
C LEU A 7 2.35 -15.34 32.62
N LYS A 8 1.11 -14.91 32.36
CA LYS A 8 -0.03 -15.80 32.09
C LYS A 8 -0.44 -15.80 30.61
N GLY A 9 0.07 -14.85 29.82
CA GLY A 9 -0.23 -14.75 28.40
C GLY A 9 0.49 -13.59 27.77
N ILE A 10 0.45 -13.52 26.45
CA ILE A 10 0.92 -12.40 25.63
C ILE A 10 -0.21 -11.93 24.74
N GLY A 11 -0.14 -10.67 24.35
CA GLY A 11 -1.02 -10.06 23.39
C GLY A 11 -0.25 -9.11 22.49
N SER A 12 -0.91 -8.62 21.46
CA SER A 12 -0.36 -7.65 20.55
C SER A 12 -1.37 -6.55 20.27
N THR A 13 -0.93 -5.30 20.26
CA THR A 13 -1.75 -4.14 19.89
C THR A 13 -1.39 -3.74 18.47
N LEU A 14 -2.40 -3.72 17.60
CA LEU A 14 -2.27 -3.31 16.20
C LEU A 14 -2.52 -1.81 16.09
N GLU A 15 -1.61 -1.08 15.46
CA GLU A 15 -1.84 0.32 15.11
C GLU A 15 -2.58 0.50 13.77
N GLY A 16 -3.09 -0.55 13.18
CA GLY A 16 -3.75 -0.42 11.90
C GLY A 16 -4.56 -1.64 11.52
N LEU A 17 -5.45 -1.43 10.56
CA LEU A 17 -6.37 -2.45 10.07
C LEU A 17 -5.83 -3.24 8.87
N ASP A 18 -4.81 -2.72 8.18
CA ASP A 18 -4.21 -3.32 7.00
C ASP A 18 -2.74 -3.65 7.29
N VAL A 19 -2.53 -4.62 8.15
CA VAL A 19 -1.22 -5.07 8.58
C VAL A 19 -0.93 -6.48 8.08
N VAL A 20 0.34 -6.78 7.89
CA VAL A 20 0.78 -8.14 7.54
C VAL A 20 0.51 -9.06 8.72
N GLN A 21 -0.26 -10.12 8.50
CA GLN A 21 -0.71 -11.06 9.53
C GLN A 21 0.41 -11.92 10.11
N PHE A 22 1.40 -12.24 9.28
CA PHE A 22 2.52 -13.12 9.60
C PHE A 22 3.21 -12.85 10.95
N PRO A 23 3.61 -11.61 11.33
CA PRO A 23 4.31 -11.39 12.61
C PRO A 23 3.47 -11.79 13.82
N TYR A 24 2.16 -11.64 13.74
CA TYR A 24 1.23 -11.98 14.82
C TYR A 24 1.06 -13.50 14.95
N GLU A 25 0.90 -14.21 13.83
CA GLU A 25 0.86 -15.66 13.84
C GLU A 25 2.15 -16.25 14.41
N TYR A 26 3.30 -15.72 13.99
CA TYR A 26 4.59 -16.20 14.47
C TYR A 26 4.84 -15.91 15.96
N ILE A 27 4.52 -14.72 16.45
CA ILE A 27 4.65 -14.36 17.87
C ILE A 27 3.73 -15.24 18.74
N LEU A 28 2.50 -15.47 18.30
CA LEU A 28 1.56 -16.32 19.02
C LEU A 28 1.99 -17.78 19.01
N GLU A 29 2.53 -18.31 17.91
CA GLU A 29 3.12 -19.64 17.85
C GLU A 29 4.27 -19.79 18.85
N LYS A 30 5.20 -18.83 18.88
CA LYS A 30 6.32 -18.82 19.84
C LYS A 30 5.87 -18.71 21.29
N ALA A 31 4.69 -18.17 21.57
CA ALA A 31 4.12 -18.13 22.91
C ALA A 31 3.75 -19.54 23.44
N TRP A 32 3.32 -20.42 22.53
CA TRP A 32 2.95 -21.79 22.84
C TRP A 32 4.12 -22.77 22.81
N ASN A 33 5.01 -22.59 21.83
CA ASN A 33 6.12 -23.48 21.56
C ASN A 33 7.40 -22.72 21.26
N LEU A 34 8.27 -22.60 22.25
CA LEU A 34 9.57 -21.91 22.09
C LEU A 34 10.54 -22.64 21.14
N ASN A 35 10.36 -23.96 20.98
CA ASN A 35 11.25 -24.84 20.19
C ASN A 35 10.72 -25.03 18.75
N VAL A 36 9.95 -24.10 18.21
CA VAL A 36 9.50 -24.17 16.82
C VAL A 36 10.71 -24.14 15.89
N ASP A 37 10.76 -25.10 14.98
CA ASP A 37 11.64 -25.05 13.81
C ASP A 37 11.08 -23.97 12.83
N ASP A 38 11.75 -22.84 12.77
CA ASP A 38 11.30 -21.67 12.02
C ASP A 38 11.18 -21.97 10.51
N ASN A 39 12.11 -22.73 9.96
CA ASN A 39 12.08 -23.10 8.53
C ASN A 39 10.86 -23.96 8.20
N LYS A 40 10.61 -24.97 9.03
CA LYS A 40 9.46 -25.85 8.87
C LYS A 40 8.14 -25.10 9.08
N TRP A 41 8.10 -24.20 10.05
CA TRP A 41 6.90 -23.40 10.32
C TRP A 41 6.56 -22.50 9.14
N ILE A 42 7.57 -21.81 8.56
CA ILE A 42 7.41 -20.96 7.36
C ILE A 42 6.95 -21.77 6.15
N GLU A 43 7.49 -22.97 5.93
CA GLU A 43 7.00 -23.84 4.86
C GLU A 43 5.54 -24.24 5.07
N CYS A 44 5.15 -24.57 6.28
CA CYS A 44 3.76 -24.87 6.60
C CYS A 44 2.84 -23.65 6.43
N LEU A 45 3.31 -22.43 6.78
CA LEU A 45 2.58 -21.21 6.54
C LEU A 45 2.35 -21.00 5.04
N ALA A 46 3.40 -21.08 4.23
CA ALA A 46 3.34 -20.94 2.78
C ALA A 46 2.33 -21.91 2.15
N ASP A 47 2.39 -23.18 2.54
CA ASP A 47 1.49 -24.22 2.04
C ASP A 47 0.03 -23.97 2.45
N ARG A 48 -0.21 -23.53 3.70
CA ARG A 48 -1.57 -23.16 4.15
C ARG A 48 -2.13 -21.99 3.34
N HIS A 49 -1.30 -20.97 3.08
CA HIS A 49 -1.74 -19.80 2.35
C HIS A 49 -2.12 -20.14 0.91
N VAL A 50 -1.31 -20.90 0.18
CA VAL A 50 -1.61 -21.29 -1.20
C VAL A 50 -2.58 -22.49 -1.29
N GLY A 51 -2.69 -23.28 -0.23
CA GLY A 51 -3.59 -24.43 -0.12
C GLY A 51 -3.03 -25.75 -0.67
N CYS A 52 -1.75 -25.80 -0.97
CA CYS A 52 -1.02 -27.01 -1.40
C CYS A 52 0.49 -26.86 -1.16
N VAL A 53 1.24 -27.93 -1.30
CA VAL A 53 2.70 -27.87 -1.28
C VAL A 53 3.18 -27.16 -2.55
N SER A 54 3.88 -26.03 -2.38
CA SER A 54 4.41 -25.23 -3.49
C SER A 54 5.81 -24.72 -3.16
N GLN A 55 6.82 -25.28 -3.83
CA GLN A 55 8.21 -24.89 -3.60
C GLN A 55 8.47 -23.40 -3.90
N PRO A 56 7.98 -22.81 -5.00
CA PRO A 56 8.14 -21.37 -5.25
C PRO A 56 7.55 -20.51 -4.13
N VAL A 57 6.36 -20.85 -3.62
CA VAL A 57 5.73 -20.09 -2.52
C VAL A 57 6.49 -20.26 -1.21
N ARG A 58 6.99 -21.46 -0.91
CA ARG A 58 7.86 -21.69 0.25
C ARG A 58 9.15 -20.86 0.16
N ASP A 59 9.78 -20.81 -1.01
CA ASP A 59 10.99 -20.02 -1.24
C ASP A 59 10.72 -18.52 -1.10
N ALA A 60 9.58 -18.03 -1.60
CA ALA A 60 9.13 -16.65 -1.42
C ALA A 60 8.98 -16.29 0.06
N TRP A 61 8.34 -17.15 0.85
CA TRP A 61 8.16 -16.94 2.28
C TRP A 61 9.46 -17.03 3.08
N LYS A 62 10.42 -17.86 2.66
CA LYS A 62 11.77 -17.88 3.27
C LYS A 62 12.51 -16.57 3.05
N LEU A 63 12.44 -15.99 1.84
CA LEU A 63 13.01 -14.66 1.57
C LEU A 63 12.32 -13.57 2.40
N LEU A 64 10.98 -13.59 2.46
CA LEU A 64 10.24 -12.64 3.32
C LEU A 64 10.68 -12.75 4.77
N PHE A 65 10.79 -13.96 5.29
CA PHE A 65 11.14 -14.21 6.69
C PHE A 65 12.56 -13.81 7.02
N ASN A 66 13.54 -14.20 6.18
CA ASN A 66 14.96 -14.03 6.48
C ASN A 66 15.51 -12.64 6.12
N ASP A 67 14.97 -12.02 5.08
CA ASP A 67 15.61 -10.84 4.48
C ASP A 67 14.74 -9.56 4.61
N ILE A 68 13.40 -9.72 4.55
CA ILE A 68 12.49 -8.58 4.55
C ILE A 68 11.94 -8.30 5.95
N TYR A 69 11.32 -9.28 6.61
CA TYR A 69 10.63 -9.09 7.88
C TYR A 69 11.53 -9.06 9.12
N VAL A 70 12.81 -9.35 8.98
CA VAL A 70 13.79 -9.16 10.06
C VAL A 70 14.20 -7.71 10.27
N GLN A 71 13.87 -6.84 9.33
CA GLN A 71 14.16 -5.42 9.36
C GLN A 71 13.02 -4.64 10.01
N VAL A 72 13.35 -3.63 10.80
CA VAL A 72 12.37 -2.71 11.37
C VAL A 72 12.27 -1.49 10.47
N PRO A 73 11.20 -1.32 9.69
CA PRO A 73 11.03 -0.15 8.84
C PRO A 73 10.83 1.10 9.71
N ARG A 74 11.29 2.23 9.19
CA ARG A 74 11.09 3.55 9.83
C ARG A 74 9.85 4.27 9.32
N THR A 75 9.07 3.63 8.45
CA THR A 75 7.92 4.23 7.79
C THR A 75 6.69 3.35 7.97
N LEU A 76 5.50 3.97 8.00
CA LEU A 76 4.23 3.27 8.18
C LEU A 76 3.62 2.79 6.85
N GLY A 77 4.13 3.24 5.71
CA GLY A 77 3.61 2.89 4.39
C GLY A 77 4.49 3.37 3.25
N THR A 78 4.01 3.19 2.03
CA THR A 78 4.71 3.62 0.81
C THR A 78 4.32 5.04 0.39
N LEU A 79 5.19 5.71 -0.36
CA LEU A 79 5.04 7.11 -0.77
C LEU A 79 3.69 7.46 -1.44
N PRO A 80 3.07 6.62 -2.26
CA PRO A 80 1.75 6.90 -2.82
C PRO A 80 0.69 7.34 -1.82
N GLY A 81 0.72 6.80 -0.61
CA GLY A 81 -0.22 7.11 0.46
C GLY A 81 0.04 8.42 1.22
N TYR A 82 1.13 9.11 0.93
CA TYR A 82 1.48 10.36 1.60
C TYR A 82 1.13 11.60 0.77
N ARG A 83 0.99 12.73 1.45
CA ARG A 83 0.80 14.03 0.83
C ARG A 83 2.02 14.37 -0.03
N PRO A 84 1.83 14.80 -1.30
CA PRO A 84 2.93 15.16 -2.18
C PRO A 84 3.72 16.36 -1.64
N GLU A 85 5.04 16.23 -1.58
CA GLU A 85 5.96 17.30 -1.17
C GLU A 85 7.19 17.29 -2.07
N LEU A 86 7.76 18.48 -2.35
CA LEU A 86 9.04 18.61 -3.06
C LEU A 86 10.17 18.48 -2.04
N ASN A 87 11.09 17.54 -2.26
CA ASN A 87 12.32 17.34 -1.48
C ASN A 87 12.22 16.94 0.01
N LYS A 88 13.18 16.19 0.48
CA LYS A 88 13.63 15.90 1.86
C LYS A 88 12.73 15.08 2.79
N ASN A 89 11.41 15.26 2.81
CA ASN A 89 10.56 14.51 3.75
C ASN A 89 10.18 13.12 3.21
N SER A 90 10.20 12.95 1.90
CA SER A 90 9.95 11.66 1.25
C SER A 90 11.00 10.61 1.63
N GLU A 91 12.30 10.97 1.65
CA GLU A 91 13.37 10.06 2.01
C GLU A 91 13.26 9.55 3.45
N LYS A 92 12.83 10.40 4.39
CA LYS A 92 12.61 10.01 5.80
C LYS A 92 11.39 9.13 6.00
N ARG A 93 10.35 9.33 5.18
CA ARG A 93 9.08 8.59 5.28
C ARG A 93 9.10 7.26 4.52
N THR A 94 10.05 7.08 3.61
CA THR A 94 10.04 5.99 2.64
C THR A 94 11.36 5.23 2.54
N SER A 95 12.28 5.41 3.49
CA SER A 95 13.54 4.65 3.50
C SER A 95 13.26 3.17 3.75
N ASN A 96 13.46 2.36 2.73
CA ASN A 96 13.42 0.92 2.86
C ASN A 96 14.69 0.45 3.59
N VAL A 97 14.53 -0.54 4.45
CA VAL A 97 15.63 -1.20 5.16
C VAL A 97 16.04 -2.51 4.48
N TYR A 98 15.42 -2.84 3.35
CA TYR A 98 15.66 -4.01 2.51
C TYR A 98 15.76 -3.59 1.03
N SER A 99 16.30 -4.45 0.20
CA SER A 99 16.40 -4.21 -1.24
C SER A 99 15.07 -4.45 -1.95
N ASN A 100 14.62 -3.49 -2.79
CA ASN A 100 13.43 -3.70 -3.62
C ASN A 100 13.64 -4.81 -4.66
N VAL A 101 14.88 -5.10 -5.04
CA VAL A 101 15.22 -6.22 -5.93
C VAL A 101 14.95 -7.57 -5.24
N GLU A 102 15.27 -7.68 -3.95
CA GLU A 102 14.95 -8.89 -3.18
C GLU A 102 13.44 -9.07 -3.06
N LEU A 103 12.71 -8.01 -2.78
CA LEU A 103 11.24 -8.05 -2.73
C LEU A 103 10.63 -8.37 -4.11
N LEU A 104 11.25 -7.89 -5.21
CA LEU A 104 10.85 -8.23 -6.57
C LEU A 104 11.03 -9.74 -6.84
N GLU A 105 12.09 -10.35 -6.32
CA GLU A 105 12.30 -11.81 -6.42
C GLU A 105 11.25 -12.60 -5.65
N VAL A 106 10.83 -12.10 -4.47
CA VAL A 106 9.68 -12.66 -3.75
C VAL A 106 8.43 -12.62 -4.64
N TRP A 107 8.16 -11.48 -5.27
CA TRP A 107 7.00 -11.33 -6.14
C TRP A 107 7.05 -12.26 -7.35
N ARG A 108 8.24 -12.44 -7.95
CA ARG A 108 8.47 -13.41 -9.03
C ARG A 108 8.06 -14.82 -8.60
N LYS A 109 8.55 -15.27 -7.44
CA LYS A 109 8.25 -16.60 -6.91
C LYS A 109 6.78 -16.79 -6.56
N LEU A 110 6.11 -15.79 -6.02
CA LEU A 110 4.67 -15.85 -5.76
C LEU A 110 3.85 -15.96 -7.05
N ASN A 111 4.29 -15.33 -8.15
CA ASN A 111 3.64 -15.47 -9.46
C ASN A 111 3.79 -16.88 -10.09
N GLU A 112 4.65 -17.74 -9.55
CA GLU A 112 4.79 -19.16 -9.97
C GLU A 112 3.83 -20.08 -9.19
N ALA A 113 2.97 -19.54 -8.33
CA ALA A 113 2.00 -20.32 -7.58
C ALA A 113 1.00 -21.04 -8.52
N PRO A 114 0.56 -22.26 -8.17
CA PRO A 114 -0.35 -23.03 -9.03
C PRO A 114 -1.77 -22.49 -9.04
N SER A 115 -2.14 -21.63 -8.07
CA SER A 115 -3.49 -21.12 -7.89
C SER A 115 -3.55 -19.91 -6.97
N ASP A 116 -4.53 -19.03 -7.19
CA ASP A 116 -4.88 -17.88 -6.33
C ASP A 116 -6.25 -18.04 -5.64
N ARG A 117 -6.68 -19.27 -5.39
CA ARG A 117 -8.01 -19.53 -4.83
C ARG A 117 -8.15 -19.26 -3.33
N ARG A 118 -7.04 -19.22 -2.59
CA ARG A 118 -7.04 -18.99 -1.14
C ARG A 118 -6.89 -17.50 -0.84
N ASP A 119 -7.75 -16.99 0.04
CA ASP A 119 -7.73 -15.57 0.43
C ASP A 119 -6.41 -15.14 1.04
N ALA A 120 -5.79 -15.97 1.89
CA ALA A 120 -4.49 -15.69 2.46
C ALA A 120 -3.42 -15.48 1.37
N PHE A 121 -3.36 -16.37 0.38
CA PHE A 121 -2.41 -16.24 -0.73
C PHE A 121 -2.71 -15.02 -1.62
N ARG A 122 -3.99 -14.70 -1.84
CA ARG A 122 -4.37 -13.49 -2.58
C ARG A 122 -3.87 -12.23 -1.88
N LEU A 123 -4.00 -12.18 -0.56
CA LEU A 123 -3.48 -11.08 0.25
C LEU A 123 -1.95 -10.99 0.20
N ASP A 124 -1.24 -12.13 0.26
CA ASP A 124 0.22 -12.17 0.10
C ASP A 124 0.65 -11.57 -1.25
N LEU A 125 0.04 -12.03 -2.33
CA LEU A 125 0.35 -11.59 -3.69
C LEU A 125 0.10 -10.08 -3.88
N ILE A 126 -1.05 -9.58 -3.38
CA ILE A 126 -1.38 -8.15 -3.41
C ILE A 126 -0.38 -7.37 -2.55
N THR A 127 -0.09 -7.83 -1.34
CA THR A 127 0.77 -7.13 -0.38
C THR A 127 2.18 -6.96 -0.92
N VAL A 128 2.76 -8.04 -1.47
CA VAL A 128 4.11 -7.98 -2.06
C VAL A 128 4.11 -7.10 -3.31
N GLY A 129 3.17 -7.30 -4.23
CA GLY A 129 3.11 -6.52 -5.47
C GLY A 129 2.90 -5.02 -5.20
N ARG A 130 2.00 -4.65 -4.29
CA ARG A 130 1.77 -3.24 -3.93
C ARG A 130 2.99 -2.61 -3.25
N GLN A 131 3.74 -3.39 -2.46
CA GLN A 131 4.95 -2.89 -1.82
C GLN A 131 6.06 -2.63 -2.85
N VAL A 132 6.29 -3.56 -3.79
CA VAL A 132 7.25 -3.37 -4.90
C VAL A 132 6.91 -2.12 -5.71
N LEU A 133 5.65 -1.97 -6.10
CA LEU A 133 5.21 -0.82 -6.90
C LEU A 133 5.26 0.50 -6.10
N GLY A 134 4.93 0.46 -4.81
CA GLY A 134 5.04 1.62 -3.93
C GLY A 134 6.49 2.08 -3.74
N ASN A 135 7.43 1.14 -3.64
CA ASN A 135 8.86 1.44 -3.57
C ASN A 135 9.35 2.03 -4.92
N TYR A 136 8.95 1.43 -6.03
CA TYR A 136 9.29 1.95 -7.36
C TYR A 136 8.69 3.33 -7.63
N PHE A 137 7.51 3.63 -7.09
CA PHE A 137 6.94 4.97 -7.17
C PHE A 137 7.86 6.03 -6.55
N LEU A 138 8.53 5.70 -5.44
CA LEU A 138 9.54 6.60 -4.84
C LEU A 138 10.70 6.86 -5.81
N ASP A 139 11.21 5.83 -6.47
CA ASP A 139 12.32 6.00 -7.43
C ASP A 139 11.94 6.94 -8.56
N VAL A 140 10.72 6.78 -9.13
CA VAL A 140 10.20 7.65 -10.18
C VAL A 140 9.96 9.07 -9.66
N LYS A 141 9.50 9.21 -8.42
CA LYS A 141 9.30 10.52 -7.79
C LYS A 141 10.63 11.25 -7.55
N MET A 142 11.67 10.55 -7.14
CA MET A 142 13.01 11.13 -6.98
C MET A 142 13.57 11.60 -8.33
N GLU A 143 13.29 10.85 -9.40
CA GLU A 143 13.63 11.29 -10.75
C GLU A 143 12.82 12.52 -11.18
N PHE A 144 11.51 12.54 -10.88
CA PHE A 144 10.64 13.69 -11.12
C PHE A 144 11.21 14.96 -10.46
N ASP A 145 11.63 14.88 -9.18
CA ASP A 145 12.22 16.01 -8.45
C ASP A 145 13.51 16.50 -9.12
N ARG A 146 14.38 15.57 -9.55
CA ARG A 146 15.60 15.93 -10.30
C ARG A 146 15.28 16.66 -11.61
N MET A 147 14.23 16.23 -12.32
CA MET A 147 13.81 16.89 -13.56
C MET A 147 13.20 18.27 -13.31
N VAL A 148 12.53 18.49 -12.17
CA VAL A 148 12.11 19.83 -11.75
C VAL A 148 13.33 20.75 -11.56
N GLU A 149 14.35 20.29 -10.85
CA GLU A 149 15.58 21.05 -10.61
C GLU A 149 16.37 21.33 -11.90
N ALA A 150 16.45 20.33 -12.79
CA ALA A 150 17.10 20.43 -14.09
C ALA A 150 16.29 21.27 -15.11
N LYS A 151 15.03 21.58 -14.80
CA LYS A 151 14.07 22.24 -15.72
C LYS A 151 13.89 21.47 -17.04
N ASP A 152 14.03 20.15 -17.00
CA ASP A 152 13.81 19.29 -18.17
C ASP A 152 12.31 18.98 -18.32
N TYR A 153 11.62 19.80 -19.08
CA TYR A 153 10.18 19.70 -19.29
C TYR A 153 9.73 18.35 -19.85
N GLN A 154 10.47 17.80 -20.84
CA GLN A 154 10.07 16.55 -21.49
C GLN A 154 10.25 15.34 -20.56
N ALA A 155 11.40 15.25 -19.89
CA ALA A 155 11.65 14.18 -18.92
C ALA A 155 10.72 14.29 -17.70
N LEU A 156 10.44 15.51 -17.23
CA LEU A 156 9.49 15.78 -16.15
C LEU A 156 8.08 15.26 -16.47
N LYS A 157 7.61 15.55 -17.69
CA LYS A 157 6.31 15.08 -18.18
C LYS A 157 6.27 13.54 -18.22
N ALA A 158 7.32 12.91 -18.75
CA ALA A 158 7.41 11.44 -18.80
C ALA A 158 7.38 10.81 -17.41
N CYS A 159 8.12 11.37 -16.43
CA CYS A 159 8.07 10.94 -15.04
C CYS A 159 6.68 11.12 -14.44
N GLY A 160 6.01 12.24 -14.67
CA GLY A 160 4.66 12.51 -14.19
C GLY A 160 3.64 11.49 -14.72
N GLU A 161 3.67 11.15 -16.00
CA GLU A 161 2.80 10.13 -16.58
C GLU A 161 3.11 8.74 -15.99
N LYS A 162 4.39 8.43 -15.76
CA LYS A 162 4.78 7.17 -15.10
C LYS A 162 4.26 7.07 -13.68
N MET A 163 4.31 8.14 -12.90
CA MET A 163 3.73 8.19 -11.56
C MET A 163 2.22 7.92 -11.59
N LYS A 164 1.48 8.56 -12.50
CA LYS A 164 0.03 8.33 -12.67
C LYS A 164 -0.27 6.87 -13.05
N GLU A 165 0.53 6.30 -13.94
CA GLU A 165 0.43 4.89 -14.35
C GLU A 165 0.58 3.94 -13.16
N ILE A 166 1.60 4.14 -12.32
CA ILE A 166 1.84 3.31 -11.14
C ILE A 166 0.68 3.41 -10.15
N LEU A 167 0.14 4.61 -9.90
CA LEU A 167 -1.03 4.81 -9.03
C LEU A 167 -2.26 4.05 -9.54
N ASN A 168 -2.52 4.09 -10.85
CA ASN A 168 -3.62 3.34 -11.47
C ASN A 168 -3.42 1.81 -11.35
N ASP A 169 -2.21 1.32 -11.54
CA ASP A 169 -1.89 -0.11 -11.43
C ASP A 169 -1.97 -0.60 -9.97
N LEU A 170 -1.52 0.23 -9.01
CA LEU A 170 -1.70 -0.01 -7.58
C LEU A 170 -3.18 -0.10 -7.21
N ASP A 171 -4.00 0.83 -7.67
CA ASP A 171 -5.43 0.84 -7.41
C ASP A 171 -6.10 -0.44 -7.94
N LYS A 172 -5.79 -0.82 -9.18
CA LYS A 172 -6.30 -2.05 -9.81
C LYS A 172 -5.85 -3.31 -9.07
N LEU A 173 -4.59 -3.39 -8.67
CA LEU A 173 -4.07 -4.56 -7.94
C LEU A 173 -4.79 -4.75 -6.61
N ASN A 174 -5.00 -3.68 -5.86
CA ASN A 174 -5.71 -3.73 -4.58
C ASN A 174 -7.20 -4.10 -4.75
N ALA A 175 -7.82 -3.76 -5.89
CA ALA A 175 -9.23 -4.05 -6.14
C ALA A 175 -9.57 -5.55 -6.24
N PHE A 176 -8.58 -6.44 -6.32
CA PHE A 176 -8.80 -7.89 -6.36
C PHE A 176 -9.17 -8.50 -5.00
N HIS A 177 -9.13 -7.75 -3.90
CA HIS A 177 -9.52 -8.29 -2.60
C HIS A 177 -10.34 -7.28 -1.79
N PRO A 178 -11.48 -7.67 -1.17
CA PRO A 178 -12.35 -6.75 -0.42
C PRO A 178 -11.63 -6.03 0.72
N TYR A 179 -10.75 -6.70 1.46
CA TYR A 179 -9.98 -6.08 2.54
C TYR A 179 -8.98 -5.02 2.07
N CYS A 180 -8.63 -5.03 0.79
CA CYS A 180 -7.79 -4.01 0.15
C CYS A 180 -8.63 -2.97 -0.61
N SER A 181 -9.91 -2.81 -0.29
CA SER A 181 -10.83 -1.87 -0.92
C SER A 181 -11.42 -0.90 0.10
N LEU A 182 -11.42 0.38 -0.23
CA LEU A 182 -12.09 1.43 0.55
C LEU A 182 -13.58 1.10 0.74
N ASP A 183 -14.20 0.50 -0.27
CA ASP A 183 -15.62 0.19 -0.28
C ASP A 183 -16.07 -0.64 0.91
N LYS A 184 -15.30 -1.68 1.24
CA LYS A 184 -15.58 -2.51 2.41
C LYS A 184 -15.59 -1.70 3.71
N TRP A 185 -14.60 -0.86 3.90
CA TRP A 185 -14.44 -0.08 5.14
C TRP A 185 -15.51 0.99 5.29
N ILE A 186 -15.89 1.65 4.20
CA ILE A 186 -16.98 2.62 4.19
C ILE A 186 -18.32 1.93 4.42
N ASP A 187 -18.58 0.79 3.76
CA ASP A 187 -19.82 0.02 3.95
C ASP A 187 -19.96 -0.48 5.39
N ASP A 188 -18.87 -0.97 5.98
CA ASP A 188 -18.90 -1.42 7.37
C ASP A 188 -19.12 -0.26 8.35
N ALA A 189 -18.51 0.91 8.11
CA ALA A 189 -18.78 2.10 8.90
C ALA A 189 -20.25 2.54 8.78
N ARG A 190 -20.80 2.56 7.57
CA ARG A 190 -22.21 2.92 7.35
C ARG A 190 -23.21 1.95 8.01
N LYS A 191 -22.89 0.67 8.12
CA LYS A 191 -23.72 -0.33 8.82
C LYS A 191 -23.86 -0.04 10.33
N MET A 192 -22.97 0.75 10.92
CA MET A 192 -23.06 1.17 12.32
C MET A 192 -24.20 2.17 12.57
N GLY A 193 -24.70 2.84 11.54
CA GLY A 193 -25.79 3.81 11.64
C GLY A 193 -27.16 3.18 11.33
N ASP A 194 -28.16 3.55 12.13
CA ASP A 194 -29.57 3.14 11.95
C ASP A 194 -30.41 4.17 11.16
N SER A 195 -29.88 5.37 10.93
CA SER A 195 -30.51 6.44 10.14
C SER A 195 -29.58 6.93 9.02
N PRO A 196 -30.10 7.55 7.94
CA PRO A 196 -29.27 8.14 6.90
C PRO A 196 -28.23 9.11 7.45
N GLN A 197 -28.58 9.97 8.40
CA GLN A 197 -27.70 10.94 9.03
C GLN A 197 -26.55 10.26 9.80
N LEU A 198 -26.85 9.21 10.55
CA LEU A 198 -25.81 8.45 11.27
C LEU A 198 -24.90 7.66 10.30
N LYS A 199 -25.44 7.12 9.21
CA LYS A 199 -24.63 6.49 8.16
C LYS A 199 -23.64 7.47 7.57
N ASP A 200 -24.08 8.68 7.23
CA ASP A 200 -23.20 9.72 6.68
C ASP A 200 -22.17 10.21 7.71
N TYR A 201 -22.55 10.30 8.98
CA TYR A 201 -21.64 10.62 10.05
C TYR A 201 -20.52 9.57 10.20
N TYR A 202 -20.87 8.28 10.22
CA TYR A 202 -19.88 7.21 10.34
C TYR A 202 -19.01 7.11 9.09
N GLU A 203 -19.55 7.31 7.90
CA GLU A 203 -18.74 7.38 6.66
C GLU A 203 -17.74 8.53 6.73
N LYS A 204 -18.18 9.75 7.06
CA LYS A 204 -17.29 10.90 7.22
C LYS A 204 -16.19 10.62 8.22
N ASN A 205 -16.52 10.00 9.36
CA ASN A 205 -15.53 9.64 10.37
C ASN A 205 -14.54 8.61 9.86
N ALA A 206 -14.99 7.56 9.15
CA ALA A 206 -14.12 6.55 8.55
C ALA A 206 -13.18 7.15 7.50
N ARG A 207 -13.67 8.07 6.65
CA ARG A 207 -12.87 8.82 5.69
C ARG A 207 -11.81 9.67 6.40
N ASN A 208 -12.19 10.40 7.44
CA ASN A 208 -11.27 11.21 8.24
C ASN A 208 -10.17 10.35 8.86
N LEU A 209 -10.52 9.27 9.55
CA LEU A 209 -9.55 8.39 10.21
C LEU A 209 -8.57 7.72 9.22
N SER A 210 -9.01 7.46 7.99
CA SER A 210 -8.17 6.86 6.95
C SER A 210 -7.24 7.86 6.27
N THR A 211 -7.45 9.16 6.42
CA THR A 211 -6.75 10.20 5.66
C THR A 211 -6.26 11.37 6.53
N THR A 212 -7.09 12.34 6.81
CA THR A 212 -6.69 13.60 7.47
C THR A 212 -6.52 13.47 8.98
N TRP A 213 -7.22 12.58 9.61
CA TRP A 213 -7.22 12.27 11.04
C TRP A 213 -6.97 13.48 11.97
N GLY A 214 -7.65 14.60 11.69
CA GLY A 214 -7.58 15.77 12.57
C GLY A 214 -6.31 16.63 12.42
N GLY A 215 -5.71 16.69 11.27
CA GLY A 215 -4.68 17.66 10.88
C GLY A 215 -3.25 17.19 11.11
N SER A 216 -2.72 17.19 12.33
CA SER A 216 -1.32 16.82 12.61
C SER A 216 -0.98 15.35 12.28
N LEU A 217 -1.98 14.50 12.21
CA LEU A 217 -1.86 13.08 11.86
C LEU A 217 -2.27 12.79 10.41
N ASN A 218 -2.28 13.82 9.55
CA ASN A 218 -2.59 13.64 8.14
C ASN A 218 -1.74 12.53 7.51
N ASP A 219 -2.40 11.62 6.79
CA ASP A 219 -1.83 10.42 6.17
C ASP A 219 -1.18 9.40 7.13
N TYR A 220 -1.38 9.55 8.46
CA TYR A 220 -0.83 8.60 9.43
C TYR A 220 -1.30 7.16 9.17
N ALA A 221 -2.56 6.97 8.80
CA ALA A 221 -3.09 5.65 8.48
C ALA A 221 -2.42 5.01 7.26
N SER A 222 -2.02 5.81 6.26
CA SER A 222 -1.28 5.42 5.04
C SER A 222 -1.78 4.12 4.40
N ARG A 223 -3.13 4.01 4.22
CA ARG A 223 -3.75 2.78 3.69
C ARG A 223 -3.60 2.69 2.18
N SER A 224 -3.14 1.53 1.71
CA SER A 224 -3.03 1.24 0.28
C SER A 224 -4.26 0.45 -0.18
N TRP A 225 -5.41 1.12 -0.31
CA TRP A 225 -6.67 0.52 -0.71
C TRP A 225 -7.12 0.98 -2.08
N ALA A 226 -7.69 0.07 -2.87
CA ALA A 226 -8.42 0.45 -4.08
C ALA A 226 -9.55 1.42 -3.72
N GLY A 227 -9.74 2.44 -4.52
CA GLY A 227 -10.67 3.52 -4.20
C GLY A 227 -10.02 4.65 -3.43
N LEU A 228 -9.29 4.38 -2.37
CA LEU A 228 -8.53 5.41 -1.67
C LEU A 228 -7.37 5.92 -2.54
N ILE A 229 -6.69 5.01 -3.24
CA ILE A 229 -5.61 5.39 -4.17
C ILE A 229 -6.16 6.25 -5.29
N SER A 230 -7.20 5.82 -6.02
CA SER A 230 -7.69 6.56 -7.18
C SER A 230 -8.46 7.83 -6.84
N ASP A 231 -9.25 7.82 -5.76
CA ASP A 231 -10.20 8.89 -5.48
C ASP A 231 -9.63 9.97 -4.56
N TYR A 232 -8.55 9.65 -3.83
CA TYR A 232 -7.91 10.57 -2.91
C TYR A 232 -6.42 10.79 -3.23
N TYR A 233 -5.59 9.76 -3.15
CA TYR A 233 -4.15 9.93 -3.34
C TYR A 233 -3.80 10.37 -4.75
N ALA A 234 -4.33 9.71 -5.78
CA ALA A 234 -4.03 10.04 -7.18
C ALA A 234 -4.44 11.47 -7.55
N LYS A 235 -5.53 11.99 -6.98
CA LYS A 235 -5.95 13.38 -7.21
C LYS A 235 -4.97 14.39 -6.62
N ARG A 236 -4.44 14.11 -5.43
CA ARG A 236 -3.40 14.96 -4.83
C ARG A 236 -2.12 14.93 -5.67
N TRP A 237 -1.69 13.72 -6.05
CA TRP A 237 -0.52 13.55 -6.91
C TRP A 237 -0.70 14.19 -8.30
N GLU A 238 -1.88 14.11 -8.88
CA GLU A 238 -2.18 14.75 -10.15
C GLU A 238 -2.04 16.28 -10.07
N VAL A 239 -2.60 16.91 -9.04
CA VAL A 239 -2.45 18.36 -8.81
C VAL A 239 -0.98 18.73 -8.63
N TYR A 240 -0.24 17.97 -7.84
CA TYR A 240 1.19 18.16 -7.62
C TYR A 240 1.97 18.06 -8.95
N ILE A 241 1.84 16.96 -9.66
CA ILE A 241 2.53 16.69 -10.94
C ILE A 241 2.24 17.80 -11.95
N ASN A 242 0.96 18.14 -12.17
CA ASN A 242 0.56 19.14 -13.16
C ASN A 242 1.05 20.54 -12.77
N THR A 243 1.07 20.89 -11.47
CA THR A 243 1.59 22.18 -10.99
C THR A 243 3.06 22.34 -11.35
N PHE A 244 3.89 21.32 -11.12
CA PHE A 244 5.32 21.40 -11.44
C PHE A 244 5.59 21.35 -12.95
N ILE A 245 4.86 20.52 -13.71
CA ILE A 245 4.99 20.46 -15.17
C ILE A 245 4.68 21.82 -15.79
N ASN A 246 3.57 22.45 -15.38
CA ASN A 246 3.18 23.76 -15.89
C ASN A 246 4.21 24.84 -15.52
N ALA A 247 4.66 24.87 -14.26
CA ALA A 247 5.65 25.85 -13.82
C ALA A 247 6.97 25.75 -14.59
N VAL A 248 7.48 24.52 -14.81
CA VAL A 248 8.68 24.31 -15.62
C VAL A 248 8.44 24.70 -17.09
N GLY A 249 7.28 24.35 -17.65
CA GLY A 249 6.92 24.72 -19.04
C GLY A 249 6.80 26.23 -19.26
N GLU A 250 6.33 26.97 -18.26
CA GLU A 250 6.18 28.42 -18.27
C GLU A 250 7.44 29.17 -17.78
N GLY A 251 8.43 28.45 -17.26
CA GLY A 251 9.66 29.05 -16.71
C GLY A 251 9.45 29.82 -15.40
N VAL A 252 8.39 29.50 -14.65
CA VAL A 252 8.03 30.15 -13.38
C VAL A 252 8.31 29.25 -12.17
N THR A 253 8.35 29.85 -10.98
CA THR A 253 8.49 29.12 -9.72
C THR A 253 7.10 28.75 -9.19
N VAL A 254 6.98 27.53 -8.64
CA VAL A 254 5.74 27.06 -8.01
C VAL A 254 5.41 27.87 -6.77
N ASP A 255 4.21 28.42 -6.70
CA ASP A 255 3.64 28.98 -5.48
C ASP A 255 3.23 27.84 -4.52
N GLN A 256 4.10 27.58 -3.54
CA GLN A 256 3.91 26.50 -2.56
C GLN A 256 2.62 26.69 -1.75
N LYS A 257 2.28 27.93 -1.39
CA LYS A 257 1.06 28.20 -0.61
C LYS A 257 -0.20 27.91 -1.44
N GLN A 258 -0.19 28.25 -2.71
CA GLN A 258 -1.29 27.91 -3.61
C GLN A 258 -1.43 26.40 -3.79
N LEU A 259 -0.31 25.68 -3.94
CA LEU A 259 -0.31 24.21 -4.02
C LEU A 259 -0.87 23.58 -2.74
N GLU A 260 -0.41 24.02 -1.58
CA GLU A 260 -0.92 23.54 -0.29
C GLU A 260 -2.42 23.77 -0.14
N ASN A 261 -2.93 24.95 -0.52
CA ASN A 261 -4.36 25.23 -0.48
C ASN A 261 -5.16 24.29 -1.39
N LYS A 262 -4.69 24.04 -2.62
CA LYS A 262 -5.35 23.10 -3.53
C LYS A 262 -5.38 21.67 -2.98
N LEU A 263 -4.28 21.22 -2.36
CA LEU A 263 -4.24 19.89 -1.74
C LEU A 263 -5.23 19.80 -0.57
N LYS A 264 -5.29 20.84 0.27
CA LYS A 264 -6.22 20.92 1.39
C LYS A 264 -7.69 20.93 0.93
N GLU A 265 -8.02 21.64 -0.14
CA GLU A 265 -9.37 21.63 -0.73
C GLU A 265 -9.80 20.23 -1.15
N ILE A 266 -8.88 19.45 -1.79
CA ILE A 266 -9.14 18.05 -2.15
C ILE A 266 -9.39 17.20 -0.92
N GLU A 267 -8.56 17.35 0.11
CA GLU A 267 -8.63 16.59 1.36
C GLU A 267 -9.95 16.86 2.09
N GLU A 268 -10.33 18.12 2.26
CA GLU A 268 -11.57 18.51 2.91
C GLU A 268 -12.81 18.09 2.11
N SER A 269 -12.79 18.29 0.80
CA SER A 269 -13.87 17.87 -0.09
C SER A 269 -14.09 16.36 -0.02
N TRP A 270 -13.01 15.58 -0.08
CA TRP A 270 -13.09 14.12 -0.05
C TRP A 270 -13.62 13.58 1.30
N VAL A 271 -13.17 14.14 2.43
CA VAL A 271 -13.67 13.75 3.77
C VAL A 271 -15.16 14.07 3.93
N ASN A 272 -15.63 15.17 3.35
CA ASN A 272 -17.03 15.61 3.45
C ASN A 272 -17.96 14.96 2.41
N ALA A 273 -17.43 14.21 1.44
CA ALA A 273 -18.22 13.52 0.42
C ALA A 273 -18.84 12.25 1.01
N THR A 274 -20.08 12.34 1.52
CA THR A 274 -20.82 11.21 2.10
C THR A 274 -21.71 10.48 1.09
N GLU A 275 -21.98 11.09 -0.07
CA GLU A 275 -22.68 10.43 -1.17
C GLU A 275 -21.68 9.65 -2.01
N ARG A 276 -21.66 8.36 -1.83
CA ARG A 276 -20.78 7.47 -2.55
C ARG A 276 -21.36 7.03 -3.88
N LYS A 277 -20.73 7.40 -4.97
CA LYS A 277 -20.97 6.74 -6.27
C LYS A 277 -20.29 5.37 -6.23
N ASN A 278 -21.09 4.33 -6.15
CA ASN A 278 -20.65 2.94 -6.13
C ASN A 278 -20.20 2.53 -7.54
N THR A 279 -18.99 2.97 -7.97
CA THR A 279 -18.49 2.77 -9.33
C THR A 279 -17.66 1.49 -9.50
N ARG A 280 -17.51 0.68 -8.43
CA ARG A 280 -16.52 -0.42 -8.41
C ARG A 280 -17.10 -1.80 -8.09
N LYS A 281 -18.40 -1.99 -8.11
CA LYS A 281 -19.03 -3.31 -7.86
C LYS A 281 -18.52 -4.40 -8.81
N ASP A 282 -18.02 -4.05 -9.98
CA ASP A 282 -17.69 -4.99 -11.04
C ASP A 282 -16.19 -5.39 -11.10
N VAL A 283 -15.32 -4.74 -10.35
CA VAL A 283 -13.88 -5.08 -10.29
C VAL A 283 -13.62 -6.18 -9.26
N HIS A 284 -14.60 -6.46 -8.42
CA HIS A 284 -14.51 -7.44 -7.38
C HIS A 284 -14.66 -8.84 -7.94
N LEU A 285 -13.60 -9.66 -7.79
CA LEU A 285 -13.77 -11.07 -7.61
C LEU A 285 -13.87 -11.94 -8.87
N THR A 286 -13.08 -11.70 -9.88
CA THR A 286 -12.76 -12.81 -10.78
C THR A 286 -11.67 -13.67 -10.09
N THR A 287 -12.10 -14.76 -9.48
CA THR A 287 -11.22 -15.85 -9.10
C THR A 287 -10.42 -16.28 -10.34
N GLY A 288 -9.11 -16.18 -10.34
CA GLY A 288 -8.26 -16.47 -11.51
C GLY A 288 -7.74 -15.24 -12.26
N GLY A 289 -8.26 -14.04 -11.96
CA GLY A 289 -7.76 -12.79 -12.55
C GLY A 289 -6.56 -12.20 -11.83
N LEU A 290 -6.44 -12.39 -10.51
CA LEU A 290 -5.37 -11.78 -9.73
C LEU A 290 -3.98 -12.30 -10.13
N LEU A 291 -3.79 -13.61 -10.21
CA LEU A 291 -2.49 -14.19 -10.55
C LEU A 291 -2.03 -13.74 -11.96
N SER A 292 -2.94 -13.76 -12.94
CA SER A 292 -2.66 -13.28 -14.29
C SER A 292 -2.36 -11.78 -14.33
N PHE A 293 -3.10 -10.97 -13.58
CA PHE A 293 -2.87 -9.53 -13.50
C PHE A 293 -1.57 -9.20 -12.77
N SER A 294 -1.27 -9.91 -11.69
CA SER A 294 -0.01 -9.79 -10.96
C SER A 294 1.20 -10.15 -11.84
N ALA A 295 1.12 -11.25 -12.60
CA ALA A 295 2.15 -11.65 -13.54
C ALA A 295 2.34 -10.61 -14.67
N PHE A 296 1.26 -10.03 -15.18
CA PHE A 296 1.31 -8.92 -16.13
C PHE A 296 2.05 -7.71 -15.56
N LEU A 297 1.69 -7.28 -14.35
CA LEU A 297 2.37 -6.16 -13.67
C LEU A 297 3.86 -6.48 -13.40
N PHE A 298 4.15 -7.69 -12.93
CA PHE A 298 5.53 -8.13 -12.76
C PHE A 298 6.33 -8.00 -14.06
N SER A 299 5.82 -8.53 -15.18
CA SER A 299 6.44 -8.41 -16.48
C SER A 299 6.68 -6.97 -16.92
N LYS A 300 5.72 -6.07 -16.61
CA LYS A 300 5.79 -4.64 -16.93
C LYS A 300 6.89 -3.92 -16.15
N TYR A 301 7.09 -4.27 -14.87
CA TYR A 301 7.92 -3.49 -13.96
C TYR A 301 9.26 -4.12 -13.61
N GLN A 302 9.48 -5.44 -13.81
CA GLN A 302 10.67 -6.16 -13.37
C GLN A 302 12.01 -5.58 -13.84
N ARG A 303 12.05 -4.91 -15.00
CA ARG A 303 13.28 -4.31 -15.55
C ARG A 303 13.50 -2.86 -15.09
N LEU A 304 12.53 -2.27 -14.43
CA LEU A 304 12.54 -0.88 -14.01
C LEU A 304 12.86 -0.73 -12.51
N VAL A 305 12.62 -1.77 -11.72
CA VAL A 305 12.98 -1.86 -10.30
C VAL A 305 14.49 -2.12 -10.20
N LYS A 306 15.18 -1.31 -9.41
CA LYS A 306 16.65 -1.35 -9.22
C LYS A 306 17.01 -1.56 -7.76
#